data_b84903ad61b5124a11f48aad58661b81
#
_entry.id   b84903ad61b5124a11f48aad58661b81
#
_cell.length_a   1.000
_cell.length_b   1.000
_cell.length_c   1.000
_cell.angle_alpha   90.00
_cell.angle_beta   90.00
_cell.angle_gamma   90.00
#
_symmetry.space_group_name_H-M   'P 1'
#
loop_
_entity.id
_entity.type
_entity.pdbx_description
1 polymer ?
#
loop_
_entity_poly.entity_id
_entity_poly.type
_entity_poly.pdbx_seq_one_letter_code
_entity_poly.pdbx_strand_id
1 'polypeptide(L)'
;MIENLNNSGPTTYEHWLELGRVIIPCIKGLPIVKGWNKPDFKITKEEWKEKYLHCEIALRLDEDVDCDIDNELAKRFIEKYVSIHDSVSGRSSNPYSHYWWKGKLKFKQFSLPKEFEKNSNCQNLPHGLMLCEIRHGETRYTIVPGSQHSKANEVVRWERFGGFNEYPGDLNADLRKVALSTALCILYAPQGQRDSYCTAIAGVLLKHTKWSAHDIDEFIYNLAIASNDDEKESRRSKGTTGKEAQKNLGLPKLAEIIGCSTKAIAELFSWVATEDSNLSNGTGKEVAEESIGEITEYGQDRYIVKINAVVQGVPTPKEIILDGPTLRNKKLFYDAVISMASVWIPEMKPSDFEVIMRQKYESRKKSEDYEDEADGQLVFKKYFMNY
;
A
#
# COMPACT_ATOMS: atom_id res chain seq x y z
N MET A 1 -18.11 -4.36 37.99
CA MET A 1 -16.76 -4.64 38.54
C MET A 1 -15.93 -5.12 37.35
N ILE A 2 -15.13 -4.23 36.79
CA ILE A 2 -14.14 -4.61 35.76
C ILE A 2 -13.01 -5.21 36.55
N GLU A 3 -12.83 -6.53 36.45
CA GLU A 3 -11.70 -7.21 37.01
C GLU A 3 -10.42 -6.51 36.50
N ASN A 4 -9.54 -6.16 37.42
CA ASN A 4 -8.18 -5.75 37.13
C ASN A 4 -7.50 -6.91 36.43
N LEU A 5 -7.58 -6.94 35.10
CA LEU A 5 -6.68 -7.74 34.27
C LEU A 5 -5.27 -7.23 34.62
N ASN A 6 -4.52 -8.05 35.35
CA ASN A 6 -3.13 -7.78 35.68
C ASN A 6 -2.40 -7.47 34.37
N ASN A 7 -2.03 -6.20 34.16
CA ASN A 7 -1.19 -5.71 33.05
C ASN A 7 0.26 -6.23 33.17
N SER A 8 0.45 -7.44 33.67
CA SER A 8 1.75 -8.03 34.01
C SER A 8 2.36 -8.83 32.86
N GLY A 9 2.36 -8.26 31.68
CA GLY A 9 3.13 -8.81 30.56
C GLY A 9 4.64 -8.77 30.83
N PRO A 10 5.45 -9.42 29.97
CA PRO A 10 6.91 -9.44 30.10
C PRO A 10 7.49 -8.03 30.01
N THR A 11 8.33 -7.66 30.97
CA THR A 11 8.98 -6.34 31.07
C THR A 11 10.46 -6.41 31.40
N THR A 12 11.00 -7.61 31.69
CA THR A 12 12.41 -7.80 31.94
C THR A 12 13.00 -8.79 30.92
N TYR A 13 14.33 -8.75 30.76
CA TYR A 13 15.00 -9.68 29.85
C TYR A 13 14.78 -11.14 30.23
N GLU A 14 14.69 -11.44 31.55
CA GLU A 14 14.37 -12.77 32.04
C GLU A 14 13.02 -13.25 31.53
N HIS A 15 11.97 -12.45 31.68
CA HIS A 15 10.63 -12.81 31.25
C HIS A 15 10.59 -13.09 29.74
N TRP A 16 11.29 -12.27 28.92
CA TRP A 16 11.32 -12.47 27.47
C TRP A 16 12.05 -13.77 27.08
N LEU A 17 13.16 -14.08 27.79
CA LEU A 17 13.89 -15.32 27.57
C LEU A 17 13.10 -16.56 28.03
N GLU A 18 12.36 -16.48 29.16
CA GLU A 18 11.47 -17.52 29.63
C GLU A 18 10.32 -17.83 28.66
N LEU A 19 9.87 -16.84 27.91
CA LEU A 19 8.94 -17.02 26.79
C LEU A 19 9.59 -17.60 25.52
N GLY A 20 10.88 -17.92 25.56
CA GLY A 20 11.62 -18.45 24.41
C GLY A 20 11.89 -17.44 23.31
N ARG A 21 11.76 -16.15 23.60
CA ARG A 21 11.96 -15.09 22.61
C ARG A 21 13.42 -14.72 22.42
N VAL A 22 13.77 -14.29 21.22
CA VAL A 22 15.10 -13.79 20.90
C VAL A 22 15.16 -12.29 21.20
N ILE A 23 15.90 -11.94 22.25
CA ILE A 23 16.10 -10.54 22.64
C ILE A 23 17.41 -9.98 22.07
N ILE A 24 17.40 -8.68 21.79
CA ILE A 24 18.51 -7.96 21.18
C ILE A 24 18.85 -6.76 22.07
N PRO A 25 20.11 -6.62 22.55
CA PRO A 25 20.52 -5.42 23.26
C PRO A 25 20.66 -4.25 22.32
N CYS A 26 19.99 -3.16 22.67
CA CYS A 26 19.99 -1.93 21.88
C CYS A 26 20.51 -0.74 22.71
N ILE A 27 21.09 0.24 22.01
CA ILE A 27 21.38 1.58 22.54
C ILE A 27 20.84 2.60 21.55
N LYS A 28 20.07 3.54 22.05
CA LYS A 28 19.39 4.55 21.21
C LYS A 28 18.53 3.91 20.09
N GLY A 29 17.85 2.82 20.42
CA GLY A 29 17.00 2.08 19.49
C GLY A 29 17.75 1.28 18.44
N LEU A 30 19.07 1.16 18.50
CA LEU A 30 19.89 0.43 17.52
C LEU A 30 20.54 -0.78 18.16
N PRO A 31 20.49 -1.98 17.51
CA PRO A 31 21.21 -3.16 17.94
C PRO A 31 22.72 -2.92 18.04
N ILE A 32 23.32 -3.32 19.17
CA ILE A 32 24.77 -3.18 19.39
C ILE A 32 25.56 -4.46 19.13
N VAL A 33 24.88 -5.60 18.91
CA VAL A 33 25.52 -6.89 18.65
C VAL A 33 25.42 -7.22 17.16
N LYS A 34 26.57 -7.54 16.55
CA LYS A 34 26.63 -7.96 15.14
C LYS A 34 25.98 -9.32 14.96
N GLY A 35 25.30 -9.50 13.85
CA GLY A 35 24.65 -10.77 13.49
C GLY A 35 23.37 -11.07 14.26
N TRP A 36 22.79 -10.10 14.92
CA TRP A 36 21.50 -10.23 15.62
C TRP A 36 20.37 -10.77 14.73
N ASN A 37 20.47 -10.54 13.42
CA ASN A 37 19.51 -10.98 12.40
C ASN A 37 19.82 -12.34 11.78
N LYS A 38 20.78 -13.10 12.34
CA LYS A 38 21.06 -14.47 11.90
C LYS A 38 20.15 -15.45 12.63
N PRO A 39 19.73 -16.54 11.97
CA PRO A 39 18.83 -17.54 12.57
C PRO A 39 19.34 -18.16 13.87
N ASP A 40 20.65 -18.33 13.99
CA ASP A 40 21.33 -18.94 15.13
C ASP A 40 21.67 -17.96 16.27
N PHE A 41 21.36 -16.69 16.09
CA PHE A 41 21.63 -15.68 17.11
C PHE A 41 20.79 -15.91 18.37
N LYS A 42 21.46 -15.99 19.51
CA LYS A 42 20.85 -16.10 20.84
C LYS A 42 21.76 -15.41 21.86
N ILE A 43 21.17 -14.84 22.88
CA ILE A 43 21.85 -14.30 24.05
C ILE A 43 21.32 -15.06 25.26
N THR A 44 22.23 -15.55 26.11
CA THR A 44 21.83 -16.25 27.36
C THR A 44 21.49 -15.23 28.44
N LYS A 45 20.82 -15.72 29.52
CA LYS A 45 20.50 -14.92 30.69
C LYS A 45 21.77 -14.41 31.38
N GLU A 46 22.78 -15.27 31.47
CA GLU A 46 24.08 -14.95 32.05
C GLU A 46 24.81 -13.88 31.24
N GLU A 47 24.86 -14.06 29.94
CA GLU A 47 25.50 -13.09 29.05
C GLU A 47 24.81 -11.72 29.10
N TRP A 48 23.46 -11.70 29.14
CA TRP A 48 22.73 -10.45 29.28
C TRP A 48 23.06 -9.77 30.60
N LYS A 49 23.03 -10.51 31.69
CA LYS A 49 23.34 -10.01 33.04
C LYS A 49 24.77 -9.47 33.14
N GLU A 50 25.72 -10.09 32.47
CA GLU A 50 27.11 -9.66 32.50
C GLU A 50 27.37 -8.42 31.66
N LYS A 51 26.76 -8.33 30.45
CA LYS A 51 27.18 -7.34 29.43
C LYS A 51 26.12 -6.29 29.10
N TYR A 52 24.84 -6.57 29.26
CA TYR A 52 23.79 -5.79 28.62
C TYR A 52 22.72 -5.23 29.56
N LEU A 53 22.93 -5.25 30.89
CA LEU A 53 21.96 -4.71 31.85
C LEU A 53 21.62 -3.23 31.66
N HIS A 54 22.49 -2.47 31.00
CA HIS A 54 22.29 -1.06 30.70
C HIS A 54 21.63 -0.81 29.35
N CYS A 55 21.33 -1.89 28.61
CA CYS A 55 20.78 -1.80 27.26
C CYS A 55 19.25 -1.79 27.26
N GLU A 56 18.70 -1.19 26.26
CA GLU A 56 17.30 -1.36 25.87
C GLU A 56 17.10 -2.80 25.39
N ILE A 57 15.93 -3.37 25.72
CA ILE A 57 15.53 -4.70 25.24
C ILE A 57 14.74 -4.50 23.96
N ALA A 58 15.19 -5.07 22.85
CA ALA A 58 14.40 -5.25 21.65
C ALA A 58 14.06 -6.73 21.47
N LEU A 59 12.90 -7.00 20.91
CA LEU A 59 12.45 -8.33 20.53
C LEU A 59 12.67 -8.53 19.02
N ARG A 60 13.35 -9.62 18.62
CA ARG A 60 13.35 -10.07 17.22
C ARG A 60 12.01 -10.72 16.88
N LEU A 61 11.44 -10.35 15.74
CA LEU A 61 10.06 -10.67 15.41
C LEU A 61 9.95 -11.98 14.60
N ASP A 62 10.54 -13.06 15.08
CA ASP A 62 10.58 -14.36 14.40
C ASP A 62 9.21 -15.04 14.31
N GLU A 63 8.44 -14.96 15.40
CA GLU A 63 7.12 -15.58 15.53
C GLU A 63 6.02 -14.58 15.82
N ASP A 64 6.41 -13.38 16.16
CA ASP A 64 5.49 -12.32 16.56
C ASP A 64 5.38 -11.26 15.45
N VAL A 65 4.20 -10.68 15.34
CA VAL A 65 3.90 -9.55 14.48
C VAL A 65 3.69 -8.34 15.36
N ASP A 66 4.41 -7.27 15.07
CA ASP A 66 4.20 -5.93 15.63
C ASP A 66 3.65 -5.02 14.56
N CYS A 67 2.46 -4.47 14.80
CA CYS A 67 1.93 -3.39 13.98
C CYS A 67 2.21 -2.06 14.67
N ASP A 68 3.18 -1.31 14.13
CA ASP A 68 3.57 0.00 14.62
C ASP A 68 2.68 1.09 14.02
N ILE A 69 1.94 1.77 14.89
CA ILE A 69 0.94 2.77 14.53
C ILE A 69 1.24 4.08 15.22
N ASP A 70 1.86 4.97 14.48
CA ASP A 70 2.18 6.32 14.96
C ASP A 70 1.08 7.36 14.67
N ASN A 71 0.08 7.00 13.86
CA ASN A 71 -0.99 7.91 13.45
C ASN A 71 -2.26 7.69 14.29
N GLU A 72 -2.78 8.76 14.92
CA GLU A 72 -3.96 8.69 15.79
C GLU A 72 -5.24 8.23 15.06
N LEU A 73 -5.38 8.54 13.76
CA LEU A 73 -6.51 8.05 12.98
C LEU A 73 -6.38 6.55 12.72
N ALA A 74 -5.17 6.05 12.48
CA ALA A 74 -4.93 4.62 12.30
C ALA A 74 -5.27 3.84 13.57
N LYS A 75 -4.98 4.38 14.76
CA LYS A 75 -5.39 3.76 16.05
C LYS A 75 -6.91 3.61 16.16
N ARG A 76 -7.69 4.61 15.73
CA ARG A 76 -9.15 4.53 15.71
C ARG A 76 -9.66 3.45 14.75
N PHE A 77 -9.01 3.29 13.60
CA PHE A 77 -9.43 2.29 12.62
C PHE A 77 -8.99 0.89 13.00
N ILE A 78 -7.87 0.70 13.73
CA ILE A 78 -7.50 -0.63 14.22
C ILE A 78 -8.53 -1.16 15.23
N GLU A 79 -9.00 -0.31 16.15
CA GLU A 79 -10.08 -0.64 17.08
C GLU A 79 -11.40 -0.99 16.36
N LYS A 80 -11.55 -0.54 15.11
CA LYS A 80 -12.77 -0.79 14.31
C LYS A 80 -12.68 -2.06 13.46
N TYR A 81 -11.55 -2.32 12.83
CA TYR A 81 -11.42 -3.39 11.84
C TYR A 81 -10.71 -4.63 12.37
N VAL A 82 -9.89 -4.50 13.39
CA VAL A 82 -9.15 -5.62 13.96
C VAL A 82 -9.89 -6.15 15.18
N SER A 83 -10.39 -7.40 15.07
CA SER A 83 -11.28 -7.98 16.07
C SER A 83 -10.59 -8.40 17.38
N ILE A 84 -9.30 -8.71 17.33
CA ILE A 84 -8.49 -9.12 18.48
C ILE A 84 -7.24 -8.23 18.56
N HIS A 85 -7.11 -7.50 19.65
CA HIS A 85 -5.99 -6.62 19.93
C HIS A 85 -5.69 -6.64 21.44
N ASP A 86 -5.46 -7.86 21.97
CA ASP A 86 -5.33 -8.09 23.40
C ASP A 86 -4.03 -7.60 23.99
N SER A 87 -2.96 -7.56 23.18
CA SER A 87 -1.65 -7.08 23.60
C SER A 87 -1.28 -5.82 22.86
N VAL A 88 -1.22 -4.73 23.60
CA VAL A 88 -0.94 -3.39 23.08
C VAL A 88 0.07 -2.71 23.99
N SER A 89 1.09 -2.13 23.40
CA SER A 89 2.11 -1.36 24.11
C SER A 89 2.27 0.04 23.53
N GLY A 90 2.96 0.88 24.28
CA GLY A 90 3.22 2.25 23.89
C GLY A 90 4.08 2.97 24.90
N ARG A 91 4.09 4.29 24.84
CA ARG A 91 4.77 5.17 25.78
C ARG A 91 3.85 6.37 26.11
N SER A 92 4.18 7.14 27.13
CA SER A 92 3.30 8.22 27.59
C SER A 92 2.99 9.26 26.50
N SER A 93 3.96 9.58 25.65
CA SER A 93 3.78 10.51 24.53
C SER A 93 3.10 9.89 23.30
N ASN A 94 3.08 8.56 23.20
CA ASN A 94 2.43 7.82 22.09
C ASN A 94 1.86 6.50 22.63
N PRO A 95 0.75 6.53 23.39
CA PRO A 95 0.10 5.34 23.91
C PRO A 95 -0.55 4.55 22.78
N TYR A 96 -0.74 3.25 22.99
CA TYR A 96 -1.38 2.37 22.01
C TYR A 96 -0.74 2.43 20.62
N SER A 97 0.61 2.44 20.57
CA SER A 97 1.32 2.57 19.29
C SER A 97 1.77 1.23 18.70
N HIS A 98 1.82 0.17 19.48
CA HIS A 98 2.24 -1.14 19.05
C HIS A 98 1.20 -2.20 19.39
N TYR A 99 0.70 -2.91 18.38
CA TYR A 99 -0.27 -3.98 18.50
C TYR A 99 0.40 -5.31 18.15
N TRP A 100 0.21 -6.32 19.01
CA TRP A 100 0.98 -7.55 18.97
C TRP A 100 0.14 -8.78 18.74
N TRP A 101 0.59 -9.64 17.83
CA TRP A 101 -0.01 -10.95 17.57
C TRP A 101 1.08 -12.00 17.35
N LYS A 102 0.72 -13.26 17.53
CA LYS A 102 1.51 -14.38 17.06
C LYS A 102 1.13 -14.68 15.60
N GLY A 103 2.12 -14.92 14.75
CA GLY A 103 1.86 -15.27 13.35
C GLY A 103 3.01 -14.94 12.43
N LYS A 104 2.77 -15.15 11.14
CA LYS A 104 3.75 -14.88 10.07
C LYS A 104 3.13 -13.97 9.04
N LEU A 105 3.59 -12.74 8.97
CA LEU A 105 3.21 -11.77 7.95
C LEU A 105 4.45 -11.26 7.22
N LYS A 106 4.28 -10.82 5.97
CA LYS A 106 5.36 -10.11 5.30
C LYS A 106 5.45 -8.69 5.87
N PHE A 107 6.69 -8.23 6.08
CA PHE A 107 6.95 -6.82 6.37
C PHE A 107 6.29 -5.92 5.34
N LYS A 108 5.59 -4.90 5.79
CA LYS A 108 4.96 -3.92 4.92
C LYS A 108 4.83 -2.57 5.60
N GLN A 109 5.20 -1.51 4.88
CA GLN A 109 4.90 -0.14 5.26
C GLN A 109 3.74 0.39 4.43
N PHE A 110 2.83 1.09 5.09
CA PHE A 110 1.77 1.83 4.44
C PHE A 110 2.05 3.31 4.62
N SER A 111 2.35 3.96 3.51
CA SER A 111 2.63 5.39 3.49
C SER A 111 1.81 6.06 2.38
N LEU A 112 1.39 7.28 2.62
CA LEU A 112 0.82 8.09 1.55
C LEU A 112 1.87 8.27 0.43
N PRO A 113 1.47 8.22 -0.84
CA PRO A 113 2.34 8.57 -1.96
C PRO A 113 3.01 9.93 -1.78
N LYS A 114 4.26 10.07 -2.21
CA LYS A 114 5.04 11.32 -2.08
C LYS A 114 4.35 12.57 -2.64
N GLU A 115 3.47 12.38 -3.62
CA GLU A 115 2.68 13.46 -4.20
C GLU A 115 1.89 14.23 -3.14
N PHE A 116 1.47 13.55 -2.06
CA PHE A 116 0.71 14.17 -0.96
C PHE A 116 1.54 15.00 0.02
N GLU A 117 2.87 15.04 -0.08
CA GLU A 117 3.71 15.94 0.75
C GLU A 117 3.29 17.42 0.62
N LYS A 118 2.74 17.79 -0.52
CA LYS A 118 2.25 19.15 -0.81
C LYS A 118 0.80 19.38 -0.38
N ASN A 119 0.07 18.34 0.00
CA ASN A 119 -1.31 18.46 0.43
C ASN A 119 -1.35 19.06 1.84
N SER A 120 -2.17 20.09 2.05
CA SER A 120 -2.26 20.82 3.33
C SER A 120 -2.61 19.91 4.51
N ASN A 121 -3.42 18.87 4.28
CA ASN A 121 -3.81 17.92 5.31
C ASN A 121 -2.67 16.98 5.73
N CYS A 122 -1.62 16.88 4.91
CA CYS A 122 -0.48 15.99 5.14
C CYS A 122 0.74 16.73 5.74
N GLN A 123 0.81 18.06 5.64
CA GLN A 123 1.99 18.83 6.04
C GLN A 123 2.32 18.76 7.54
N ASN A 124 1.31 18.48 8.38
CA ASN A 124 1.46 18.44 9.83
C ASN A 124 1.35 17.03 10.42
N LEU A 125 1.48 15.97 9.58
CA LEU A 125 1.47 14.62 10.08
C LEU A 125 2.76 14.34 10.90
N PRO A 126 2.64 13.83 12.15
CA PRO A 126 3.77 13.72 13.09
C PRO A 126 4.91 12.82 12.59
N HIS A 127 4.62 11.83 11.75
CA HIS A 127 5.57 10.87 11.20
C HIS A 127 5.68 10.97 9.66
N GLY A 128 5.47 12.17 9.13
CA GLY A 128 5.45 12.40 7.69
C GLY A 128 4.31 11.64 7.03
N LEU A 129 4.59 11.00 5.90
CA LEU A 129 3.57 10.27 5.15
C LEU A 129 3.31 8.84 5.64
N MET A 130 4.05 8.34 6.64
CA MET A 130 3.87 6.98 7.17
C MET A 130 2.59 6.90 8.01
N LEU A 131 1.78 5.89 7.75
CA LEU A 131 0.50 5.65 8.43
C LEU A 131 0.61 4.53 9.46
N CYS A 132 1.13 3.40 9.03
CA CYS A 132 1.44 2.26 9.89
C CYS A 132 2.45 1.31 9.23
N GLU A 133 3.07 0.46 10.04
CA GLU A 133 4.07 -0.50 9.62
C GLU A 133 3.77 -1.87 10.22
N ILE A 134 3.76 -2.92 9.38
CA ILE A 134 3.70 -4.31 9.83
C ILE A 134 5.13 -4.83 9.90
N ARG A 135 5.60 -5.16 11.10
CA ARG A 135 6.92 -5.71 11.35
C ARG A 135 6.83 -7.18 11.65
N HIS A 136 7.57 -7.98 10.93
CA HIS A 136 7.73 -9.41 11.16
C HIS A 136 8.99 -9.93 10.45
N GLY A 137 9.61 -10.98 11.01
CA GLY A 137 10.76 -11.66 10.44
C GLY A 137 12.09 -11.35 11.14
N GLU A 138 13.08 -12.22 10.92
CA GLU A 138 14.39 -12.21 11.57
C GLU A 138 15.19 -10.90 11.38
N THR A 139 14.88 -10.11 10.37
CA THR A 139 15.53 -8.83 10.11
C THR A 139 14.77 -7.64 10.72
N ARG A 140 13.75 -7.91 11.54
CA ARG A 140 12.92 -6.90 12.19
C ARG A 140 12.95 -7.07 13.70
N TYR A 141 12.89 -5.94 14.37
CA TYR A 141 12.84 -5.88 15.83
C TYR A 141 12.03 -4.68 16.30
N THR A 142 11.57 -4.75 17.52
CA THR A 142 10.85 -3.65 18.19
C THR A 142 11.35 -3.53 19.63
N ILE A 143 11.53 -2.28 20.10
CA ILE A 143 11.82 -2.02 21.52
C ILE A 143 10.58 -2.36 22.33
N VAL A 144 10.74 -3.19 23.33
CA VAL A 144 9.62 -3.80 24.07
C VAL A 144 9.38 -3.16 25.44
N PRO A 145 8.21 -3.41 26.03
CA PRO A 145 7.88 -2.97 27.39
C PRO A 145 8.93 -3.35 28.42
N GLY A 146 9.20 -2.41 29.32
CA GLY A 146 10.29 -2.46 30.30
C GLY A 146 11.56 -1.74 29.87
N SER A 147 11.68 -1.40 28.58
CA SER A 147 12.82 -0.67 28.05
C SER A 147 12.60 0.83 28.02
N GLN A 148 13.68 1.59 28.19
CA GLN A 148 13.71 3.02 27.99
C GLN A 148 13.73 3.31 26.48
N HIS A 149 12.75 4.05 25.98
CA HIS A 149 12.77 4.54 24.59
C HIS A 149 13.66 5.77 24.50
N SER A 150 14.85 5.63 23.96
CA SER A 150 15.90 6.64 24.02
C SER A 150 15.57 7.96 23.32
N LYS A 151 14.80 7.95 22.23
CA LYS A 151 14.42 9.20 21.54
C LYS A 151 13.41 10.04 22.34
N ALA A 152 12.47 9.39 23.01
CA ALA A 152 11.45 10.06 23.79
C ALA A 152 11.83 10.21 25.28
N ASN A 153 12.88 9.51 25.72
CA ASN A 153 13.28 9.36 27.12
C ASN A 153 12.12 8.89 28.04
N GLU A 154 11.35 7.94 27.52
CA GLU A 154 10.18 7.37 28.19
C GLU A 154 10.26 5.85 28.25
N VAL A 155 9.68 5.25 29.29
CA VAL A 155 9.59 3.78 29.38
C VAL A 155 8.47 3.30 28.46
N VAL A 156 8.80 2.29 27.63
CA VAL A 156 7.81 1.52 26.88
C VAL A 156 7.06 0.62 27.86
N ARG A 157 5.74 0.62 27.81
CA ARG A 157 4.89 -0.13 28.74
C ARG A 157 3.78 -0.87 28.01
N TRP A 158 3.25 -1.88 28.64
CA TRP A 158 1.98 -2.47 28.23
C TRP A 158 0.84 -1.51 28.59
N GLU A 159 0.03 -1.18 27.62
CA GLU A 159 -1.27 -0.53 27.84
C GLU A 159 -2.31 -1.60 28.19
N ARG A 160 -2.13 -2.78 27.59
CA ARG A 160 -2.92 -3.99 27.80
C ARG A 160 -2.07 -5.20 27.40
N PHE A 161 -2.16 -6.28 28.16
CA PHE A 161 -1.50 -7.55 27.82
C PHE A 161 -2.42 -8.74 28.05
N GLY A 162 -2.84 -9.38 26.96
CA GLY A 162 -3.64 -10.61 26.92
C GLY A 162 -2.90 -11.82 26.34
N GLY A 163 -1.56 -11.71 26.18
CA GLY A 163 -0.74 -12.73 25.55
C GLY A 163 -0.53 -12.50 24.05
N PHE A 164 0.34 -13.29 23.47
CA PHE A 164 0.57 -13.29 22.01
C PHE A 164 -0.36 -14.32 21.37
N ASN A 165 -1.55 -13.89 21.00
CA ASN A 165 -2.57 -14.73 20.40
C ASN A 165 -2.46 -14.73 18.88
N GLU A 166 -2.84 -15.86 18.25
CA GLU A 166 -3.02 -15.92 16.81
C GLU A 166 -4.28 -15.10 16.42
N TYR A 167 -4.19 -14.38 15.32
CA TYR A 167 -5.33 -13.66 14.80
C TYR A 167 -6.30 -14.64 14.10
N PRO A 168 -7.59 -14.66 14.43
CA PRO A 168 -8.52 -15.67 13.91
C PRO A 168 -8.95 -15.45 12.46
N GLY A 169 -8.55 -14.34 11.85
CA GLY A 169 -8.92 -13.97 10.49
C GLY A 169 -7.71 -13.67 9.62
N ASP A 170 -7.92 -12.89 8.58
CA ASP A 170 -6.83 -12.36 7.75
C ASP A 170 -6.38 -10.98 8.29
N LEU A 171 -5.43 -11.03 9.25
CA LEU A 171 -4.85 -9.82 9.85
C LEU A 171 -4.28 -8.86 8.77
N ASN A 172 -3.68 -9.40 7.71
CA ASN A 172 -3.12 -8.58 6.65
C ASN A 172 -4.22 -7.82 5.87
N ALA A 173 -5.35 -8.47 5.59
CA ALA A 173 -6.48 -7.81 4.96
C ALA A 173 -7.07 -6.71 5.85
N ASP A 174 -7.20 -6.96 7.15
CA ASP A 174 -7.76 -5.99 8.09
C ASP A 174 -6.82 -4.79 8.29
N LEU A 175 -5.51 -5.02 8.42
CA LEU A 175 -4.52 -3.93 8.49
C LEU A 175 -4.44 -3.09 7.20
N ARG A 176 -4.69 -3.69 6.04
CA ARG A 176 -4.83 -2.94 4.78
C ARG A 176 -6.06 -2.03 4.78
N LYS A 177 -7.18 -2.48 5.36
CA LYS A 177 -8.36 -1.62 5.55
C LYS A 177 -8.06 -0.46 6.49
N VAL A 178 -7.34 -0.72 7.60
CA VAL A 178 -6.88 0.33 8.51
C VAL A 178 -6.05 1.38 7.76
N ALA A 179 -5.05 0.95 7.00
CA ALA A 179 -4.19 1.85 6.24
C ALA A 179 -4.97 2.69 5.21
N LEU A 180 -5.83 2.04 4.41
CA LEU A 180 -6.64 2.75 3.41
C LEU A 180 -7.62 3.74 4.07
N SER A 181 -8.30 3.33 5.15
CA SER A 181 -9.21 4.22 5.88
C SER A 181 -8.49 5.43 6.45
N THR A 182 -7.29 5.23 7.00
CA THR A 182 -6.45 6.31 7.51
C THR A 182 -6.07 7.29 6.40
N ALA A 183 -5.60 6.78 5.26
CA ALA A 183 -5.25 7.59 4.10
C ALA A 183 -6.43 8.43 3.60
N LEU A 184 -7.59 7.80 3.40
CA LEU A 184 -8.79 8.46 2.91
C LEU A 184 -9.40 9.43 3.93
N CYS A 185 -9.23 9.19 5.23
CA CYS A 185 -9.65 10.12 6.26
C CYS A 185 -8.78 11.38 6.28
N ILE A 186 -7.46 11.25 6.14
CA ILE A 186 -6.53 12.40 6.00
C ILE A 186 -6.88 13.22 4.75
N LEU A 187 -7.21 12.54 3.66
CA LEU A 187 -7.53 13.15 2.36
C LEU A 187 -9.03 13.46 2.20
N TYR A 188 -9.81 13.48 3.32
CA TYR A 188 -11.25 13.63 3.24
C TYR A 188 -11.65 14.96 2.59
N ALA A 189 -12.65 14.89 1.70
CA ALA A 189 -13.08 16.05 0.94
C ALA A 189 -13.69 17.15 1.80
N PRO A 190 -13.55 18.43 1.42
CA PRO A 190 -14.20 19.54 2.10
C PRO A 190 -15.73 19.48 1.94
N GLN A 191 -16.42 20.24 2.77
CA GLN A 191 -17.88 20.36 2.68
C GLN A 191 -18.31 20.76 1.27
N GLY A 192 -19.41 20.20 0.79
CA GLY A 192 -19.92 20.37 -0.59
C GLY A 192 -19.37 19.37 -1.61
N GLN A 193 -18.25 18.71 -1.32
CA GLN A 193 -17.69 17.66 -2.20
C GLN A 193 -17.75 16.26 -1.57
N ARG A 194 -18.12 16.13 -0.31
CA ARG A 194 -18.09 14.87 0.47
C ARG A 194 -18.96 13.79 -0.15
N ASP A 195 -20.12 14.15 -0.71
CA ASP A 195 -21.01 13.20 -1.37
C ASP A 195 -20.35 12.56 -2.60
N SER A 196 -19.82 13.39 -3.49
CA SER A 196 -19.09 12.92 -4.69
C SER A 196 -17.84 12.12 -4.30
N TYR A 197 -17.13 12.52 -3.23
CA TYR A 197 -15.98 11.82 -2.69
C TYR A 197 -16.34 10.39 -2.26
N CYS A 198 -17.34 10.24 -1.39
CA CYS A 198 -17.82 8.94 -0.93
C CYS A 198 -18.35 8.07 -2.06
N THR A 199 -19.07 8.67 -3.02
CA THR A 199 -19.57 7.95 -4.21
C THR A 199 -18.40 7.48 -5.10
N ALA A 200 -17.35 8.28 -5.25
CA ALA A 200 -16.17 7.88 -6.01
C ALA A 200 -15.39 6.75 -5.32
N ILE A 201 -15.24 6.79 -3.98
CA ILE A 201 -14.66 5.68 -3.19
C ILE A 201 -15.47 4.41 -3.40
N ALA A 202 -16.80 4.47 -3.28
CA ALA A 202 -17.66 3.32 -3.51
C ALA A 202 -17.45 2.70 -4.89
N GLY A 203 -17.40 3.54 -5.93
CA GLY A 203 -17.17 3.10 -7.31
C GLY A 203 -15.82 2.42 -7.50
N VAL A 204 -14.75 2.91 -6.86
CA VAL A 204 -13.43 2.27 -6.91
C VAL A 204 -13.46 0.93 -6.18
N LEU A 205 -14.01 0.87 -4.97
CA LEU A 205 -14.07 -0.38 -4.17
C LEU A 205 -14.93 -1.45 -4.85
N LEU A 206 -16.10 -1.10 -5.39
CA LEU A 206 -16.97 -2.02 -6.14
C LEU A 206 -16.26 -2.63 -7.35
N LYS A 207 -15.42 -1.86 -8.02
CA LYS A 207 -14.73 -2.30 -9.23
C LYS A 207 -13.47 -3.12 -8.96
N HIS A 208 -12.74 -2.81 -7.89
CA HIS A 208 -11.37 -3.31 -7.70
C HIS A 208 -11.20 -4.20 -6.46
N THR A 209 -12.26 -4.44 -5.69
CA THR A 209 -12.22 -5.35 -4.53
C THR A 209 -13.32 -6.42 -4.64
N LYS A 210 -13.22 -7.46 -3.80
CA LYS A 210 -14.30 -8.47 -3.62
C LYS A 210 -15.23 -8.11 -2.47
N TRP A 211 -15.17 -6.87 -1.98
CA TRP A 211 -16.05 -6.45 -0.88
C TRP A 211 -17.49 -6.41 -1.34
N SER A 212 -18.39 -6.83 -0.46
CA SER A 212 -19.80 -6.69 -0.72
C SER A 212 -20.22 -5.21 -0.71
N ALA A 213 -21.35 -4.87 -1.32
CA ALA A 213 -21.89 -3.51 -1.24
C ALA A 213 -22.11 -3.07 0.22
N HIS A 214 -22.50 -4.00 1.10
CA HIS A 214 -22.66 -3.75 2.52
C HIS A 214 -21.33 -3.45 3.22
N ASP A 215 -20.25 -4.20 2.94
CA ASP A 215 -18.92 -3.91 3.50
C ASP A 215 -18.41 -2.53 3.06
N ILE A 216 -18.70 -2.14 1.83
CA ILE A 216 -18.36 -0.82 1.29
C ILE A 216 -19.18 0.28 1.97
N ASP A 217 -20.46 0.06 2.20
CA ASP A 217 -21.33 0.98 2.94
C ASP A 217 -20.82 1.20 4.37
N GLU A 218 -20.46 0.12 5.06
CA GLU A 218 -19.89 0.19 6.40
C GLU A 218 -18.52 0.91 6.40
N PHE A 219 -17.66 0.60 5.44
CA PHE A 219 -16.36 1.26 5.29
C PHE A 219 -16.52 2.77 5.12
N ILE A 220 -17.38 3.22 4.21
CA ILE A 220 -17.61 4.64 3.94
C ILE A 220 -18.25 5.34 5.14
N TYR A 221 -19.18 4.68 5.81
CA TYR A 221 -19.81 5.21 7.01
C TYR A 221 -18.78 5.43 8.13
N ASN A 222 -17.92 4.46 8.36
CA ASN A 222 -16.83 4.58 9.34
C ASN A 222 -15.86 5.71 9.00
N LEU A 223 -15.55 5.88 7.71
CA LEU A 223 -14.73 6.97 7.22
C LEU A 223 -15.39 8.35 7.49
N ALA A 224 -16.69 8.47 7.24
CA ALA A 224 -17.45 9.68 7.49
C ALA A 224 -17.52 10.02 9.00
N ILE A 225 -17.69 9.01 9.85
CA ILE A 225 -17.63 9.20 11.32
C ILE A 225 -16.25 9.72 11.73
N ALA A 226 -15.18 9.08 11.31
CA ALA A 226 -13.82 9.44 11.68
C ALA A 226 -13.42 10.84 11.18
N SER A 227 -14.03 11.28 10.07
CA SER A 227 -13.82 12.60 9.47
C SER A 227 -14.78 13.69 10.02
N ASN A 228 -15.60 13.36 11.04
CA ASN A 228 -16.62 14.26 11.59
C ASN A 228 -17.57 14.84 10.53
N ASP A 229 -17.99 13.99 9.56
CA ASP A 229 -18.97 14.40 8.55
C ASP A 229 -20.36 14.55 9.22
N ASP A 230 -20.91 15.75 9.16
CA ASP A 230 -22.24 16.09 9.71
C ASP A 230 -23.39 15.35 8.98
N GLU A 231 -23.15 14.96 7.70
CA GLU A 231 -24.09 14.19 6.90
C GLU A 231 -23.75 12.68 6.81
N LYS A 232 -23.00 12.14 7.78
CA LYS A 232 -22.53 10.74 7.78
C LYS A 232 -23.61 9.69 7.50
N GLU A 233 -24.83 9.90 8.00
CA GLU A 233 -25.95 8.97 7.75
C GLU A 233 -26.32 8.89 6.27
N SER A 234 -26.22 9.99 5.52
CA SER A 234 -26.45 9.98 4.08
C SER A 234 -25.34 9.27 3.28
N ARG A 235 -24.19 8.98 3.92
CA ARG A 235 -23.09 8.23 3.29
C ARG A 235 -23.26 6.71 3.42
N ARG A 236 -24.14 6.24 4.32
CA ARG A 236 -24.30 4.84 4.70
C ARG A 236 -24.71 3.89 3.56
N SER A 237 -25.23 4.38 2.45
CA SER A 237 -25.74 3.55 1.34
C SER A 237 -24.99 3.74 0.02
N LYS A 238 -23.77 4.26 0.05
CA LYS A 238 -23.06 4.58 -1.18
C LYS A 238 -22.62 3.35 -1.99
N GLY A 239 -22.26 2.26 -1.34
CA GLY A 239 -21.94 0.99 -1.99
C GLY A 239 -23.17 0.36 -2.64
N THR A 240 -24.28 0.27 -1.92
CA THR A 240 -25.54 -0.30 -2.40
C THR A 240 -26.11 0.54 -3.54
N THR A 241 -26.23 1.85 -3.36
CA THR A 241 -26.72 2.77 -4.40
C THR A 241 -25.81 2.79 -5.63
N GLY A 242 -24.47 2.76 -5.45
CA GLY A 242 -23.51 2.72 -6.53
C GLY A 242 -23.63 1.46 -7.38
N LYS A 243 -23.86 0.31 -6.75
CA LYS A 243 -24.10 -0.96 -7.43
C LYS A 243 -25.38 -0.95 -8.28
N GLU A 244 -26.47 -0.41 -7.74
CA GLU A 244 -27.75 -0.33 -8.42
C GLU A 244 -27.74 0.66 -9.58
N ALA A 245 -27.14 1.84 -9.39
CA ALA A 245 -27.14 2.91 -10.39
C ALA A 245 -26.16 2.68 -11.53
N GLN A 246 -25.23 1.72 -11.43
CA GLN A 246 -24.09 1.52 -12.36
C GLN A 246 -23.32 2.83 -12.69
N LYS A 247 -23.53 3.86 -11.90
CA LYS A 247 -22.86 5.16 -12.03
C LYS A 247 -21.58 5.18 -11.22
N ASN A 248 -20.56 4.56 -11.75
CA ASN A 248 -19.27 4.49 -11.07
C ASN A 248 -18.46 5.75 -11.36
N LEU A 249 -18.53 6.72 -10.47
CA LEU A 249 -17.46 7.69 -10.33
C LEU A 249 -16.23 6.88 -9.88
N GLY A 250 -15.17 6.96 -10.64
CA GLY A 250 -13.99 6.11 -10.41
C GLY A 250 -12.77 6.92 -9.96
N LEU A 251 -11.59 6.31 -10.12
CA LEU A 251 -10.30 6.90 -9.78
C LEU A 251 -10.10 8.34 -10.31
N PRO A 252 -10.47 8.68 -11.58
CA PRO A 252 -10.28 10.04 -12.09
C PRO A 252 -11.07 11.08 -11.29
N LYS A 253 -12.31 10.77 -10.92
CA LYS A 253 -13.14 11.72 -10.15
C LYS A 253 -12.61 11.87 -8.72
N LEU A 254 -12.14 10.79 -8.11
CA LEU A 254 -11.53 10.85 -6.79
C LEU A 254 -10.23 11.67 -6.80
N ALA A 255 -9.40 11.47 -7.82
CA ALA A 255 -8.17 12.24 -8.03
C ALA A 255 -8.44 13.75 -8.23
N GLU A 256 -9.47 14.09 -9.01
CA GLU A 256 -9.93 15.48 -9.20
C GLU A 256 -10.34 16.12 -7.87
N ILE A 257 -11.16 15.41 -7.05
CA ILE A 257 -11.66 15.94 -5.77
C ILE A 257 -10.51 16.17 -4.79
N ILE A 258 -9.55 15.24 -4.72
CA ILE A 258 -8.40 15.33 -3.81
C ILE A 258 -7.33 16.30 -4.33
N GLY A 259 -7.31 16.59 -5.64
CA GLY A 259 -6.31 17.45 -6.27
C GLY A 259 -4.97 16.73 -6.48
N CYS A 260 -4.98 15.46 -6.91
CA CYS A 260 -3.81 14.64 -7.13
C CYS A 260 -3.89 13.84 -8.43
N SER A 261 -2.84 13.08 -8.74
CA SER A 261 -2.87 12.18 -9.90
C SER A 261 -3.72 10.92 -9.65
N THR A 262 -4.30 10.39 -10.70
CA THR A 262 -5.01 9.11 -10.67
C THR A 262 -4.09 7.97 -10.21
N LYS A 263 -2.80 8.07 -10.50
CA LYS A 263 -1.78 7.10 -10.07
C LYS A 263 -1.62 7.07 -8.55
N ALA A 264 -1.58 8.24 -7.91
CA ALA A 264 -1.47 8.31 -6.44
C ALA A 264 -2.69 7.66 -5.77
N ILE A 265 -3.89 7.87 -6.31
CA ILE A 265 -5.10 7.21 -5.81
C ILE A 265 -5.06 5.70 -6.08
N ALA A 266 -4.66 5.27 -7.27
CA ALA A 266 -4.53 3.85 -7.61
C ALA A 266 -3.56 3.13 -6.66
N GLU A 267 -2.44 3.78 -6.29
CA GLU A 267 -1.48 3.24 -5.32
C GLU A 267 -2.13 3.00 -3.94
N LEU A 268 -2.95 3.91 -3.43
CA LEU A 268 -3.68 3.73 -2.18
C LEU A 268 -4.65 2.53 -2.25
N PHE A 269 -5.46 2.47 -3.28
CA PHE A 269 -6.44 1.40 -3.44
C PHE A 269 -5.81 0.03 -3.76
N SER A 270 -4.58 0.00 -4.29
CA SER A 270 -3.84 -1.25 -4.52
C SER A 270 -3.60 -2.04 -3.23
N TRP A 271 -3.68 -1.40 -2.07
CA TRP A 271 -3.52 -2.09 -0.79
C TRP A 271 -4.64 -3.11 -0.53
N VAL A 272 -5.85 -2.85 -0.99
CA VAL A 272 -7.04 -3.69 -0.78
C VAL A 272 -7.59 -4.32 -2.06
N ALA A 273 -7.01 -4.00 -3.19
CA ALA A 273 -7.42 -4.52 -4.49
C ALA A 273 -7.18 -6.03 -4.60
N THR A 274 -7.99 -6.71 -5.39
CA THR A 274 -7.78 -8.12 -5.73
C THR A 274 -6.58 -8.29 -6.66
N GLU A 275 -5.98 -9.48 -6.66
CA GLU A 275 -4.85 -9.80 -7.55
C GLU A 275 -5.22 -9.63 -9.04
N ASP A 276 -6.46 -9.90 -9.39
CA ASP A 276 -7.01 -9.72 -10.76
C ASP A 276 -7.29 -8.25 -11.09
N SER A 277 -7.16 -7.36 -10.11
CA SER A 277 -7.40 -5.93 -10.30
C SER A 277 -6.18 -5.27 -10.95
N ASN A 278 -6.39 -4.45 -11.97
CA ASN A 278 -5.35 -3.65 -12.59
C ASN A 278 -4.63 -2.68 -11.62
N LEU A 279 -5.11 -2.57 -10.37
CA LEU A 279 -4.49 -1.79 -9.30
C LEU A 279 -3.46 -2.60 -8.49
N SER A 280 -3.61 -3.95 -8.41
CA SER A 280 -2.80 -4.82 -7.56
C SER A 280 -1.50 -5.28 -8.21
N ASN A 281 -1.42 -5.26 -9.52
CA ASN A 281 -0.23 -5.70 -10.25
C ASN A 281 0.86 -4.64 -10.19
N GLY A 282 1.69 -4.76 -9.18
CA GLY A 282 2.74 -3.82 -8.77
C GLY A 282 3.96 -3.71 -9.67
N THR A 283 3.91 -4.20 -10.90
CA THR A 283 4.86 -3.79 -11.93
C THR A 283 4.05 -3.24 -13.09
N GLY A 284 3.95 -1.92 -13.19
CA GLY A 284 3.30 -1.23 -14.30
C GLY A 284 3.76 -1.72 -15.70
N LYS A 285 4.81 -2.55 -15.72
CA LYS A 285 5.34 -3.22 -16.88
C LYS A 285 4.40 -4.28 -17.44
N GLU A 286 3.96 -5.27 -16.64
CA GLU A 286 3.15 -6.41 -17.13
C GLU A 286 1.76 -5.96 -17.58
N VAL A 287 1.08 -5.12 -16.77
CA VAL A 287 -0.25 -4.61 -17.14
C VAL A 287 -0.19 -3.67 -18.33
N ALA A 288 0.85 -2.86 -18.44
CA ALA A 288 1.04 -1.99 -19.59
C ALA A 288 1.40 -2.80 -20.85
N GLU A 289 2.18 -3.88 -20.71
CA GLU A 289 2.52 -4.78 -21.80
C GLU A 289 1.28 -5.50 -22.35
N GLU A 290 0.39 -5.98 -21.47
CA GLU A 290 -0.90 -6.57 -21.86
C GLU A 290 -1.87 -5.53 -22.44
N SER A 291 -1.84 -4.30 -21.95
CA SER A 291 -2.70 -3.21 -22.42
C SER A 291 -2.29 -2.67 -23.78
N ILE A 292 -1.01 -2.76 -24.13
CA ILE A 292 -0.52 -2.41 -25.47
C ILE A 292 -0.56 -3.68 -26.32
N GLY A 293 -1.50 -3.74 -27.25
CA GLY A 293 -1.62 -4.84 -28.20
C GLY A 293 -0.58 -4.77 -29.31
N GLU A 294 -1.02 -4.99 -30.54
CA GLU A 294 -0.19 -4.96 -31.73
C GLU A 294 0.11 -3.51 -32.17
N ILE A 295 1.32 -3.28 -32.68
CA ILE A 295 1.71 -2.00 -33.28
C ILE A 295 1.95 -2.25 -34.77
N THR A 296 1.16 -1.60 -35.62
CA THR A 296 1.17 -1.75 -37.06
C THR A 296 1.62 -0.46 -37.73
N GLU A 297 2.64 -0.52 -38.59
CA GLU A 297 2.99 0.62 -39.42
C GLU A 297 1.90 0.90 -40.48
N TYR A 298 1.47 2.13 -40.55
CA TYR A 298 0.44 2.58 -41.48
C TYR A 298 0.92 3.80 -42.27
N GLY A 299 1.59 3.56 -43.35
CA GLY A 299 2.19 4.63 -44.15
C GLY A 299 3.45 5.22 -43.54
N GLN A 300 3.92 6.32 -44.13
CA GLN A 300 5.21 6.91 -43.74
C GLN A 300 5.17 7.50 -42.33
N ASP A 301 5.91 6.92 -41.39
CA ASP A 301 6.04 7.32 -39.98
C ASP A 301 4.71 7.44 -39.20
N ARG A 302 3.70 6.63 -39.57
CA ARG A 302 2.42 6.50 -38.87
C ARG A 302 2.19 5.06 -38.44
N TYR A 303 1.61 4.90 -37.24
CA TYR A 303 1.44 3.59 -36.60
C TYR A 303 0.03 3.46 -36.05
N ILE A 304 -0.61 2.33 -36.31
CA ILE A 304 -1.82 1.91 -35.63
C ILE A 304 -1.39 1.14 -34.38
N VAL A 305 -1.81 1.60 -33.23
CA VAL A 305 -1.58 0.94 -31.95
C VAL A 305 -2.90 0.39 -31.43
N LYS A 306 -2.97 -0.93 -31.27
CA LYS A 306 -4.11 -1.57 -30.61
C LYS A 306 -3.95 -1.46 -29.10
N ILE A 307 -4.93 -0.90 -28.46
CA ILE A 307 -5.01 -0.81 -26.99
C ILE A 307 -6.05 -1.83 -26.53
N ASN A 308 -5.63 -2.82 -25.77
CA ASN A 308 -6.49 -3.80 -25.15
C ASN A 308 -7.19 -3.18 -23.95
N ALA A 309 -8.33 -2.56 -24.20
CA ALA A 309 -9.14 -1.93 -23.16
C ALA A 309 -10.20 -2.90 -22.65
N VAL A 310 -10.47 -2.84 -21.35
CA VAL A 310 -11.62 -3.50 -20.73
C VAL A 310 -12.59 -2.41 -20.29
N VAL A 311 -13.73 -2.30 -20.94
CA VAL A 311 -14.78 -1.35 -20.58
C VAL A 311 -15.94 -2.11 -19.96
N GLN A 312 -16.24 -1.83 -18.70
CA GLN A 312 -17.31 -2.51 -17.94
C GLN A 312 -17.17 -4.05 -17.88
N GLY A 313 -15.92 -4.54 -17.77
CA GLY A 313 -15.65 -5.98 -17.75
C GLY A 313 -15.69 -6.67 -19.12
N VAL A 314 -15.98 -5.93 -20.20
CA VAL A 314 -15.98 -6.46 -21.57
C VAL A 314 -14.69 -6.04 -22.27
N PRO A 315 -13.90 -6.98 -22.84
CA PRO A 315 -12.75 -6.64 -23.67
C PRO A 315 -13.22 -5.78 -24.84
N THR A 316 -12.75 -4.57 -24.91
CA THR A 316 -13.11 -3.59 -25.95
C THR A 316 -11.82 -3.01 -26.53
N PRO A 317 -11.15 -3.73 -27.47
CA PRO A 317 -9.93 -3.22 -28.06
C PRO A 317 -10.20 -1.93 -28.82
N LYS A 318 -9.29 -0.98 -28.68
CA LYS A 318 -9.33 0.30 -29.39
C LYS A 318 -8.08 0.44 -30.24
N GLU A 319 -8.23 1.06 -31.40
CA GLU A 319 -7.13 1.39 -32.29
C GLU A 319 -6.93 2.91 -32.28
N ILE A 320 -5.68 3.33 -32.12
CA ILE A 320 -5.29 4.74 -32.22
C ILE A 320 -4.19 4.87 -33.27
N ILE A 321 -4.18 5.99 -33.98
CA ILE A 321 -3.13 6.28 -34.96
C ILE A 321 -2.18 7.30 -34.36
N LEU A 322 -0.90 6.94 -34.30
CA LEU A 322 0.17 7.79 -33.76
C LEU A 322 1.22 8.04 -34.84
N ASP A 323 1.85 9.21 -34.78
CA ASP A 323 3.08 9.46 -35.54
C ASP A 323 4.30 8.86 -34.82
N GLY A 324 5.40 8.71 -35.54
CA GLY A 324 6.62 8.13 -34.99
C GLY A 324 7.18 8.90 -33.79
N PRO A 325 7.24 10.23 -33.78
CA PRO A 325 7.63 11.01 -32.63
C PRO A 325 6.79 10.72 -31.38
N THR A 326 5.47 10.67 -31.52
CA THR A 326 4.53 10.35 -30.42
C THR A 326 4.73 8.91 -29.93
N LEU A 327 4.86 7.95 -30.83
CA LEU A 327 5.06 6.54 -30.50
C LEU A 327 6.37 6.31 -29.72
N ARG A 328 7.43 7.03 -30.07
CA ARG A 328 8.76 6.88 -29.45
C ARG A 328 8.93 7.67 -28.15
N ASN A 329 8.10 8.66 -27.89
CA ASN A 329 8.16 9.45 -26.68
C ASN A 329 7.16 8.92 -25.64
N LYS A 330 7.67 8.35 -24.54
CA LYS A 330 6.85 7.79 -23.49
C LYS A 330 5.72 8.71 -23.04
N LYS A 331 6.02 9.98 -22.73
CA LYS A 331 5.03 10.93 -22.25
C LYS A 331 3.95 11.21 -23.30
N LEU A 332 4.35 11.51 -24.53
CA LEU A 332 3.42 11.79 -25.64
C LEU A 332 2.56 10.57 -25.95
N PHE A 333 3.12 9.36 -25.88
CA PHE A 333 2.39 8.12 -26.05
C PHE A 333 1.26 7.96 -25.03
N TYR A 334 1.56 8.14 -23.74
CA TYR A 334 0.55 8.03 -22.68
C TYR A 334 -0.53 9.12 -22.80
N ASP A 335 -0.14 10.35 -23.09
CA ASP A 335 -1.07 11.46 -23.29
C ASP A 335 -2.02 11.16 -24.48
N ALA A 336 -1.49 10.59 -25.56
CA ALA A 336 -2.29 10.20 -26.73
C ALA A 336 -3.23 9.02 -26.41
N VAL A 337 -2.78 8.00 -25.69
CA VAL A 337 -3.63 6.87 -25.28
C VAL A 337 -4.79 7.36 -24.42
N ILE A 338 -4.53 8.20 -23.44
CA ILE A 338 -5.57 8.75 -22.57
C ILE A 338 -6.56 9.60 -23.38
N SER A 339 -6.07 10.50 -24.25
CA SER A 339 -6.92 11.44 -24.99
C SER A 339 -7.72 10.76 -26.11
N MET A 340 -7.12 9.86 -26.87
CA MET A 340 -7.75 9.25 -28.05
C MET A 340 -8.51 7.97 -27.75
N ALA A 341 -7.96 7.10 -26.87
CA ALA A 341 -8.61 5.86 -26.51
C ALA A 341 -9.56 6.01 -25.31
N SER A 342 -9.45 7.09 -24.55
CA SER A 342 -10.13 7.28 -23.26
C SER A 342 -9.88 6.12 -22.29
N VAL A 343 -8.67 5.58 -22.33
CA VAL A 343 -8.23 4.42 -21.54
C VAL A 343 -6.97 4.82 -20.79
N TRP A 344 -6.94 4.52 -19.53
CA TRP A 344 -5.71 4.64 -18.74
C TRP A 344 -4.94 3.31 -18.79
N ILE A 345 -3.64 3.41 -19.09
CA ILE A 345 -2.70 2.30 -18.97
C ILE A 345 -1.60 2.67 -17.97
N PRO A 346 -1.11 1.71 -17.15
CA PRO A 346 -0.07 1.99 -16.18
C PRO A 346 1.20 2.54 -16.82
N GLU A 347 1.81 3.55 -16.19
CA GLU A 347 3.09 4.05 -16.65
C GLU A 347 4.24 3.06 -16.37
N MET A 348 5.00 2.75 -17.40
CA MET A 348 6.22 1.95 -17.34
C MET A 348 7.44 2.81 -17.03
N LYS A 349 8.51 2.18 -16.53
CA LYS A 349 9.83 2.82 -16.53
C LYS A 349 10.29 3.07 -17.96
N PRO A 350 11.08 4.13 -18.25
CA PRO A 350 11.56 4.41 -19.60
C PRO A 350 12.22 3.21 -20.29
N SER A 351 13.09 2.48 -19.55
CA SER A 351 13.74 1.27 -20.05
C SER A 351 12.77 0.16 -20.45
N ASP A 352 11.70 -0.02 -19.68
CA ASP A 352 10.70 -1.05 -19.93
C ASP A 352 9.80 -0.65 -21.10
N PHE A 353 9.47 0.64 -21.22
CA PHE A 353 8.72 1.18 -22.36
C PHE A 353 9.45 0.89 -23.69
N GLU A 354 10.74 1.20 -23.77
CA GLU A 354 11.53 0.93 -24.96
C GLU A 354 11.57 -0.57 -25.31
N VAL A 355 11.75 -1.44 -24.32
CA VAL A 355 11.79 -2.90 -24.53
C VAL A 355 10.45 -3.41 -25.05
N ILE A 356 9.34 -3.00 -24.47
CA ILE A 356 7.99 -3.46 -24.87
C ILE A 356 7.63 -2.93 -26.23
N MET A 357 7.86 -1.65 -26.49
CA MET A 357 7.58 -1.06 -27.80
C MET A 357 8.38 -1.77 -28.92
N ARG A 358 9.63 -2.12 -28.62
CA ARG A 358 10.48 -2.90 -29.51
C ARG A 358 9.94 -4.30 -29.75
N GLN A 359 9.58 -5.04 -28.70
CA GLN A 359 9.04 -6.40 -28.81
C GLN A 359 7.74 -6.44 -29.60
N LYS A 360 6.80 -5.50 -29.34
CA LYS A 360 5.52 -5.42 -30.06
C LYS A 360 5.70 -5.07 -31.53
N TYR A 361 6.70 -4.27 -31.86
CA TYR A 361 7.05 -3.95 -33.25
C TYR A 361 7.75 -5.13 -33.97
N GLU A 362 8.69 -5.83 -33.29
CA GLU A 362 9.44 -6.94 -33.88
C GLU A 362 8.62 -8.23 -33.99
N SER A 363 7.65 -8.50 -33.10
CA SER A 363 6.82 -9.71 -33.17
C SER A 363 6.00 -9.81 -34.46
N ARG A 364 5.73 -8.66 -35.09
CA ARG A 364 5.02 -8.60 -36.36
C ARG A 364 5.88 -8.97 -37.57
N LYS A 365 7.16 -8.58 -37.60
CA LYS A 365 8.06 -8.90 -38.69
C LYS A 365 8.28 -10.41 -38.90
N LYS A 366 8.02 -11.20 -37.86
CA LYS A 366 8.07 -12.68 -37.92
C LYS A 366 6.79 -13.31 -38.46
N SER A 367 5.69 -12.58 -38.58
CA SER A 367 4.39 -13.07 -39.04
C SER A 367 4.08 -12.72 -40.51
N GLU A 368 4.80 -11.77 -41.08
CA GLU A 368 4.70 -11.41 -42.50
C GLU A 368 5.94 -11.98 -43.23
N ASP A 369 5.72 -12.98 -44.08
CA ASP A 369 6.67 -13.75 -44.87
C ASP A 369 7.96 -13.06 -45.34
N TYR A 370 9.08 -13.64 -44.96
CA TYR A 370 10.33 -13.76 -45.71
C TYR A 370 10.53 -12.90 -46.93
N GLU A 371 11.08 -11.71 -46.74
CA GLU A 371 12.04 -11.05 -47.63
C GLU A 371 12.33 -9.66 -47.04
N ASP A 372 13.45 -9.50 -46.30
CA ASP A 372 14.13 -8.28 -45.85
C ASP A 372 14.47 -8.24 -44.35
N GLU A 373 15.25 -9.24 -43.88
CA GLU A 373 15.87 -9.18 -42.53
C GLU A 373 16.90 -8.04 -42.34
N ALA A 374 17.41 -7.45 -43.42
CA ALA A 374 18.47 -6.45 -43.33
C ALA A 374 18.01 -5.05 -43.02
N ASP A 375 16.82 -4.64 -43.45
CA ASP A 375 16.34 -3.25 -43.29
C ASP A 375 15.74 -2.94 -41.89
N GLY A 376 15.15 -3.93 -41.24
CA GLY A 376 14.49 -3.74 -39.96
C GLY A 376 15.45 -3.43 -38.80
N GLN A 377 16.63 -4.04 -38.77
CA GLN A 377 17.65 -3.74 -37.74
C GLN A 377 18.27 -2.35 -37.94
N LEU A 378 18.39 -1.89 -39.19
CA LEU A 378 18.94 -0.57 -39.51
C LEU A 378 17.98 0.56 -39.12
N VAL A 379 16.69 0.40 -39.33
CA VAL A 379 15.64 1.37 -38.97
C VAL A 379 15.55 1.49 -37.44
N PHE A 380 15.59 0.37 -36.74
CA PHE A 380 15.51 0.37 -35.28
C PHE A 380 16.75 1.03 -34.63
N LYS A 381 17.97 0.68 -35.07
CA LYS A 381 19.20 1.33 -34.63
C LYS A 381 19.21 2.84 -34.90
N LYS A 382 18.68 3.28 -36.04
CA LYS A 382 18.67 4.69 -36.43
C LYS A 382 17.75 5.56 -35.58
N TYR A 383 16.66 5.00 -35.05
CA TYR A 383 15.64 5.75 -34.34
C TYR A 383 15.66 5.60 -32.80
N PHE A 384 16.23 4.52 -32.26
CA PHE A 384 16.23 4.26 -30.81
C PHE A 384 17.60 4.34 -30.14
N MET A 385 18.71 4.42 -30.89
CA MET A 385 20.07 4.50 -30.33
C MET A 385 20.72 5.89 -30.38
N ASN A 386 20.02 6.93 -30.79
CA ASN A 386 20.52 8.31 -30.85
C ASN A 386 19.90 9.25 -29.78
N TYR A 387 19.54 8.71 -28.60
CA TYR A 387 19.15 9.50 -27.45
C TYR A 387 19.82 8.98 -26.17
#